data_11a34e0c14e34dcb7a8fa9ddeca6bbbc
#
_entry.id   11a34e0c14e34dcb7a8fa9ddeca6bbbc
#
_cell.length_a   1.000
_cell.length_b   1.000
_cell.length_c   1.000
_cell.angle_alpha   90.00
_cell.angle_beta   90.00
_cell.angle_gamma   90.00
#
_symmetry.space_group_name_H-M   'P 1'
#
loop_
_entity.id
_entity.type
_entity.pdbx_description
1 polymer ?
#
loop_
_entity_poly.entity_id
_entity_poly.type
_entity_poly.pdbx_seq_one_letter_code
_entity_poly.pdbx_strand_id
1 'polypeptide(L)'
;MSIGFMLPDEDSAVIWRGPKKNGIIKQFLKDVDWSPTTDYLLFDTPPGTSDEHLSVVQLLRDSGITGAVILTTPQEVALQDVRKEIDFCRKAKVPILGVVENMSGFVCPGCHNESRIFYPTTGGAQALFRQRRKHS
;
A
#
# COMPACT_ATOMS: atom_id res chain seq x y z
N MET A 1 6.48 -5.59 -12.78
CA MET A 1 7.25 -4.44 -13.32
C MET A 1 7.72 -3.58 -12.17
N SER A 2 8.96 -3.09 -12.22
CA SER A 2 9.54 -2.20 -11.20
C SER A 2 10.46 -1.19 -11.87
N ILE A 3 10.56 -0.02 -11.25
CA ILE A 3 11.54 1.01 -11.63
C ILE A 3 12.97 0.46 -11.55
N GLY A 4 13.26 -0.46 -10.63
CA GLY A 4 14.56 -1.12 -10.53
C GLY A 4 15.05 -1.78 -11.80
N PHE A 5 14.14 -2.30 -12.65
CA PHE A 5 14.50 -2.87 -13.95
C PHE A 5 14.93 -1.84 -15.01
N MET A 6 14.71 -0.56 -14.73
CA MET A 6 15.03 0.55 -15.64
C MET A 6 16.26 1.36 -15.19
N LEU A 7 16.88 0.96 -14.09
CA LEU A 7 18.06 1.61 -13.55
C LEU A 7 19.32 0.94 -14.14
N PRO A 8 20.35 1.72 -14.43
CA PRO A 8 21.61 1.18 -14.95
C PRO A 8 22.43 0.41 -13.90
N ASP A 9 22.16 0.65 -12.61
CA ASP A 9 22.87 0.07 -11.48
C ASP A 9 21.93 -0.08 -10.28
N GLU A 10 22.09 -1.13 -9.48
CA GLU A 10 21.26 -1.44 -8.31
C GLU A 10 21.33 -0.35 -7.24
N ASP A 11 22.50 0.32 -7.12
CA ASP A 11 22.72 1.39 -6.15
C ASP A 11 22.38 2.79 -6.68
N SER A 12 21.82 2.89 -7.89
CA SER A 12 21.46 4.17 -8.49
C SER A 12 20.27 4.82 -7.78
N ALA A 13 20.48 6.02 -7.25
CA ALA A 13 19.41 6.80 -6.63
C ALA A 13 18.40 7.29 -7.68
N VAL A 14 17.11 7.04 -7.41
CA VAL A 14 16.02 7.52 -8.26
C VAL A 14 15.61 8.92 -7.84
N ILE A 15 16.15 9.94 -8.51
CA ILE A 15 15.80 11.35 -8.27
C ILE A 15 14.80 11.81 -9.34
N TRP A 16 13.58 11.30 -9.29
CA TRP A 16 12.54 11.67 -10.25
C TRP A 16 11.47 12.53 -9.60
N ARG A 17 11.13 13.63 -10.26
CA ARG A 17 10.03 14.51 -9.87
C ARG A 17 8.68 13.97 -10.36
N GLY A 18 7.59 14.44 -9.76
CA GLY A 18 6.22 14.00 -10.00
C GLY A 18 5.84 13.75 -11.46
N PRO A 19 6.10 14.67 -12.42
CA PRO A 19 5.74 14.45 -13.83
C PRO A 19 6.42 13.24 -14.45
N LYS A 20 7.70 12.97 -14.13
CA LYS A 20 8.43 11.80 -14.62
C LYS A 20 7.90 10.51 -14.01
N LYS A 21 7.59 10.50 -12.71
CA LYS A 21 6.98 9.36 -12.02
C LYS A 21 5.62 9.02 -12.63
N ASN A 22 4.76 10.01 -12.86
CA ASN A 22 3.46 9.83 -13.51
C ASN A 22 3.59 9.27 -14.93
N GLY A 23 4.56 9.76 -15.71
CA GLY A 23 4.86 9.24 -17.04
C GLY A 23 5.19 7.75 -17.03
N ILE A 24 6.02 7.31 -16.07
CA ILE A 24 6.42 5.91 -15.95
C ILE A 24 5.27 5.01 -15.47
N ILE A 25 4.47 5.47 -14.51
CA ILE A 25 3.26 4.74 -14.10
C ILE A 25 2.34 4.52 -15.30
N LYS A 26 2.16 5.57 -16.11
CA LYS A 26 1.38 5.47 -17.35
C LYS A 26 1.96 4.46 -18.33
N GLN A 27 3.29 4.44 -18.52
CA GLN A 27 3.96 3.46 -19.36
C GLN A 27 3.78 2.03 -18.82
N PHE A 28 3.94 1.80 -17.52
CA PHE A 28 3.71 0.48 -16.94
C PHE A 28 2.28 -0.02 -17.15
N LEU A 29 1.30 0.87 -17.16
CA LEU A 29 -0.09 0.50 -17.38
C LEU A 29 -0.45 0.27 -18.84
N LYS A 30 0.16 1.04 -19.77
CA LYS A 30 -0.24 1.04 -21.18
C LYS A 30 0.67 0.27 -22.11
N ASP A 31 1.99 0.30 -21.82
CA ASP A 31 3.00 -0.16 -22.76
C ASP A 31 3.52 -1.56 -22.40
N VAL A 32 3.12 -2.08 -21.23
CA VAL A 32 3.41 -3.47 -20.86
C VAL A 32 2.35 -4.38 -21.45
N ASP A 33 2.80 -5.39 -22.18
CA ASP A 33 1.93 -6.46 -22.67
C ASP A 33 1.59 -7.42 -21.52
N TRP A 34 0.43 -7.19 -20.91
CA TRP A 34 -0.09 -8.05 -19.85
C TRP A 34 -0.66 -9.32 -20.48
N SER A 35 -0.22 -10.48 -20.01
CA SER A 35 -0.74 -11.75 -20.49
C SER A 35 -2.26 -11.80 -20.39
N PRO A 36 -2.97 -12.29 -21.42
CA PRO A 36 -4.43 -12.45 -21.38
C PRO A 36 -4.90 -13.42 -20.28
N THR A 37 -4.00 -14.20 -19.67
CA THR A 37 -4.27 -15.09 -18.55
C THR A 37 -4.04 -14.45 -17.19
N THR A 38 -3.78 -13.13 -17.16
CA THR A 38 -3.57 -12.40 -15.90
C THR A 38 -4.92 -12.09 -15.23
N ASP A 39 -5.22 -12.76 -14.13
CA ASP A 39 -6.46 -12.55 -13.37
C ASP A 39 -6.38 -11.36 -12.42
N TYR A 40 -5.18 -11.05 -11.90
CA TYR A 40 -4.96 -10.01 -10.91
C TYR A 40 -3.75 -9.16 -11.27
N LEU A 41 -3.92 -7.84 -11.14
CA LEU A 41 -2.85 -6.86 -11.23
C LEU A 41 -2.73 -6.13 -9.89
N LEU A 42 -1.60 -6.31 -9.22
CA LEU A 42 -1.31 -5.69 -7.93
C LEU A 42 -0.36 -4.51 -8.11
N PHE A 43 -0.73 -3.39 -7.49
CA PHE A 43 0.10 -2.19 -7.44
C PHE A 43 0.71 -2.06 -6.06
N ASP A 44 2.01 -2.28 -5.96
CA ASP A 44 2.78 -2.01 -4.76
C ASP A 44 3.16 -0.52 -4.73
N THR A 45 2.54 0.21 -3.82
CA THR A 45 2.71 1.66 -3.70
C THR A 45 3.66 2.01 -2.56
N PRO A 46 4.38 3.14 -2.63
CA PRO A 46 5.23 3.59 -1.53
C PRO A 46 4.40 3.88 -0.27
N PRO A 47 5.02 3.92 0.92
CA PRO A 47 4.31 4.25 2.15
C PRO A 47 3.78 5.68 2.15
N GLY A 48 2.69 5.89 2.89
CA GLY A 48 2.02 7.17 3.02
C GLY A 48 1.14 7.52 1.81
N THR A 49 0.79 8.80 1.69
CA THR A 49 -0.05 9.32 0.59
C THR A 49 0.78 10.25 -0.30
N SER A 50 1.15 9.80 -1.47
CA SER A 50 2.00 10.52 -2.41
C SER A 50 1.32 10.68 -3.79
N ASP A 51 1.98 11.42 -4.68
CA ASP A 51 1.49 11.66 -6.04
C ASP A 51 1.34 10.36 -6.85
N GLU A 52 2.11 9.33 -6.51
CA GLU A 52 2.02 8.01 -7.14
C GLU A 52 0.67 7.36 -6.92
N HIS A 53 0.13 7.43 -5.71
CA HIS A 53 -1.20 6.90 -5.38
C HIS A 53 -2.29 7.61 -6.20
N LEU A 54 -2.21 8.94 -6.25
CA LEU A 54 -3.15 9.74 -7.03
C LEU A 54 -3.06 9.42 -8.52
N SER A 55 -1.84 9.26 -9.04
CA SER A 55 -1.60 8.90 -10.45
C SER A 55 -2.19 7.55 -10.81
N VAL A 56 -1.97 6.53 -9.97
CA VAL A 56 -2.55 5.19 -10.18
C VAL A 56 -4.08 5.27 -10.19
N VAL A 57 -4.68 5.92 -9.20
CA VAL A 57 -6.15 6.05 -9.10
C VAL A 57 -6.73 6.79 -10.30
N GLN A 58 -6.09 7.89 -10.75
CA GLN A 58 -6.56 8.65 -11.89
C GLN A 58 -6.46 7.87 -13.20
N LEU A 59 -5.35 7.14 -13.41
CA LEU A 59 -5.13 6.38 -14.64
C LEU A 59 -6.03 5.14 -14.74
N LEU A 60 -6.41 4.56 -13.59
CA LEU A 60 -7.25 3.36 -13.54
C LEU A 60 -8.73 3.66 -13.28
N ARG A 61 -9.11 4.93 -13.18
CA ARG A 61 -10.49 5.32 -12.86
C ARG A 61 -11.51 4.66 -13.76
N ASP A 62 -11.27 4.66 -15.07
CA ASP A 62 -12.20 4.16 -16.09
C ASP A 62 -12.11 2.64 -16.25
N SER A 63 -10.98 2.04 -15.93
CA SER A 63 -10.77 0.58 -15.99
C SER A 63 -11.33 -0.15 -14.76
N GLY A 64 -11.61 0.60 -13.70
CA GLY A 64 -12.10 0.07 -12.44
C GLY A 64 -10.98 -0.43 -11.53
N ILE A 65 -11.06 -0.04 -10.24
CA ILE A 65 -10.19 -0.53 -9.17
C ILE A 65 -11.05 -1.39 -8.26
N THR A 66 -10.70 -2.66 -8.11
CA THR A 66 -11.42 -3.59 -7.23
C THR A 66 -11.36 -3.11 -5.78
N GLY A 67 -10.19 -2.61 -5.34
CA GLY A 67 -10.03 -2.02 -4.02
C GLY A 67 -8.57 -1.98 -3.58
N ALA A 68 -8.37 -1.45 -2.39
CA ALA A 68 -7.08 -1.34 -1.73
C ALA A 68 -6.99 -2.29 -0.53
N VAL A 69 -5.86 -2.95 -0.38
CA VAL A 69 -5.44 -3.64 0.83
C VAL A 69 -4.36 -2.79 1.48
N ILE A 70 -4.59 -2.36 2.72
CA ILE A 70 -3.67 -1.49 3.45
C ILE A 70 -2.83 -2.34 4.39
N LEU A 71 -1.51 -2.21 4.29
CA LEU A 71 -0.57 -2.94 5.14
C LEU A 71 -0.06 -2.04 6.25
N THR A 72 0.07 -2.58 7.45
CA THR A 72 0.60 -1.86 8.61
C THR A 72 1.41 -2.78 9.53
N THR A 73 2.10 -2.17 10.48
CA THR A 73 2.64 -2.84 11.67
C THR A 73 1.88 -2.36 12.90
N PRO A 74 2.01 -3.03 14.08
CA PRO A 74 1.31 -2.61 15.30
C PRO A 74 1.77 -1.26 15.88
N GLN A 75 2.86 -0.70 15.35
CA GLN A 75 3.47 0.53 15.83
C GLN A 75 2.60 1.75 15.52
N GLU A 76 2.48 2.68 16.47
CA GLU A 76 1.67 3.89 16.31
C GLU A 76 2.11 4.77 15.13
N VAL A 77 3.41 4.81 14.85
CA VAL A 77 3.95 5.54 13.69
C VAL A 77 3.35 5.02 12.38
N ALA A 78 3.31 3.70 12.20
CA ALA A 78 2.69 3.08 11.03
C ALA A 78 1.17 3.33 11.00
N LEU A 79 0.50 3.23 12.13
CA LEU A 79 -0.95 3.48 12.24
C LEU A 79 -1.35 4.93 11.91
N GLN A 80 -0.48 5.91 12.17
CA GLN A 80 -0.72 7.30 11.76
C GLN A 80 -0.77 7.46 10.23
N ASP A 81 0.13 6.81 9.52
CA ASP A 81 0.13 6.85 8.04
C ASP A 81 -1.05 6.07 7.48
N VAL A 82 -1.38 4.92 8.06
CA VAL A 82 -2.58 4.14 7.67
C VAL A 82 -3.86 4.95 7.80
N ARG A 83 -4.01 5.78 8.83
CA ARG A 83 -5.17 6.67 8.97
C ARG A 83 -5.28 7.65 7.79
N LYS A 84 -4.14 8.19 7.31
CA LYS A 84 -4.10 9.07 6.13
C LYS A 84 -4.41 8.30 4.85
N GLU A 85 -3.90 7.08 4.70
CA GLU A 85 -4.21 6.21 3.55
C GLU A 85 -5.68 5.84 3.49
N ILE A 86 -6.31 5.52 4.62
CA ILE A 86 -7.76 5.29 4.72
C ILE A 86 -8.55 6.52 4.28
N ASP A 87 -8.17 7.71 4.73
CA ASP A 87 -8.81 8.97 4.35
C ASP A 87 -8.61 9.25 2.85
N PHE A 88 -7.42 9.01 2.33
CA PHE A 88 -7.13 9.10 0.89
C PHE A 88 -8.04 8.17 0.08
N CYS A 89 -8.13 6.88 0.43
CA CYS A 89 -8.98 5.92 -0.28
C CYS A 89 -10.45 6.37 -0.30
N ARG A 90 -10.94 6.91 0.82
CA ARG A 90 -12.31 7.45 0.91
C ARG A 90 -12.53 8.63 -0.03
N LYS A 91 -11.61 9.61 -0.01
CA LYS A 91 -11.67 10.80 -0.88
C LYS A 91 -11.53 10.44 -2.35
N ALA A 92 -10.66 9.49 -2.66
CA ALA A 92 -10.44 8.98 -4.01
C ALA A 92 -11.53 8.00 -4.48
N LYS A 93 -12.48 7.63 -3.61
CA LYS A 93 -13.55 6.65 -3.86
C LYS A 93 -13.02 5.25 -4.22
N VAL A 94 -11.89 4.86 -3.63
CA VAL A 94 -11.31 3.52 -3.75
C VAL A 94 -11.87 2.65 -2.62
N PRO A 95 -12.52 1.52 -2.91
CA PRO A 95 -12.98 0.59 -1.89
C PRO A 95 -11.81 0.06 -1.06
N ILE A 96 -11.98 -0.01 0.26
CA ILE A 96 -10.99 -0.63 1.14
C ILE A 96 -11.43 -2.06 1.41
N LEU A 97 -10.69 -3.04 0.88
CA LEU A 97 -10.96 -4.46 1.05
C LEU A 97 -10.59 -4.93 2.46
N GLY A 98 -9.52 -4.40 3.01
CA GLY A 98 -9.08 -4.73 4.36
C GLY A 98 -7.80 -4.03 4.78
N VAL A 99 -7.43 -4.25 6.05
CA VAL A 99 -6.14 -3.83 6.61
C VAL A 99 -5.44 -5.09 7.12
N VAL A 100 -4.20 -5.29 6.71
CA VAL A 100 -3.34 -6.40 7.15
C VAL A 100 -2.30 -5.85 8.12
N GLU A 101 -2.33 -6.32 9.36
CA GLU A 101 -1.30 -6.02 10.34
C GLU A 101 -0.21 -7.09 10.25
N ASN A 102 0.96 -6.69 9.76
CA ASN A 102 2.15 -7.53 9.67
C ASN A 102 3.03 -7.34 10.92
N MET A 103 3.91 -8.29 11.19
CA MET A 103 4.84 -8.27 12.33
C MET A 103 4.14 -8.16 13.69
N SER A 104 2.89 -8.62 13.79
CA SER A 104 2.12 -8.60 15.03
C SER A 104 2.58 -9.65 16.04
N GLY A 105 3.22 -10.73 15.59
CA GLY A 105 3.79 -11.76 16.42
C GLY A 105 4.95 -12.48 15.73
N PHE A 106 5.75 -13.14 16.54
CA PHE A 106 6.83 -14.02 16.10
C PHE A 106 6.66 -15.37 16.77
N VAL A 107 6.58 -16.41 15.96
CA VAL A 107 6.56 -17.79 16.44
C VAL A 107 7.99 -18.34 16.36
N CYS A 108 8.56 -18.71 17.51
CA CYS A 108 9.89 -19.27 17.57
C CYS A 108 9.95 -20.63 16.87
N PRO A 109 10.83 -20.85 15.88
CA PRO A 109 10.90 -22.11 15.17
C PRO A 109 11.39 -23.28 16.05
N GLY A 110 12.06 -22.98 17.18
CA GLY A 110 12.57 -24.02 18.08
C GLY A 110 11.58 -24.45 19.16
N CYS A 111 10.91 -23.51 19.82
CA CYS A 111 10.00 -23.82 20.93
C CYS A 111 8.52 -23.56 20.64
N HIS A 112 8.20 -23.04 19.45
CA HIS A 112 6.84 -22.69 18.98
C HIS A 112 6.08 -21.69 19.87
N ASN A 113 6.77 -21.05 20.81
CA ASN A 113 6.17 -19.97 21.61
C ASN A 113 6.02 -18.73 20.75
N GLU A 114 4.84 -18.11 20.86
CA GLU A 114 4.56 -16.82 20.23
C GLU A 114 5.00 -15.68 21.15
N SER A 115 5.73 -14.72 20.59
CA SER A 115 6.12 -13.49 21.25
C SER A 115 5.78 -12.28 20.39
N ARG A 116 5.43 -11.17 21.03
CA ARG A 116 5.18 -9.91 20.32
C ARG A 116 6.50 -9.19 20.07
N ILE A 117 6.78 -8.87 18.81
CA ILE A 117 7.96 -8.09 18.43
C ILE A 117 7.71 -6.61 18.72
N PHE A 118 6.51 -6.12 18.37
CA PHE A 118 6.08 -4.75 18.60
C PHE A 118 4.86 -4.74 19.51
N TYR A 119 4.90 -3.90 20.54
CA TYR A 119 3.76 -3.70 21.43
C TYR A 119 2.85 -2.59 20.87
N PRO A 120 1.57 -2.89 20.61
CA PRO A 120 0.63 -1.87 20.19
C PRO A 120 0.34 -0.96 21.39
N THR A 121 0.75 0.30 21.31
CA THR A 121 0.47 1.30 22.36
C THR A 121 -0.99 1.75 22.35
N THR A 122 -1.67 1.64 21.22
CA THR A 122 -3.03 2.14 20.98
C THR A 122 -4.01 1.08 20.48
N GLY A 123 -3.65 -0.20 20.58
CA GLY A 123 -4.50 -1.34 20.20
C GLY A 123 -4.34 -1.84 18.77
N GLY A 124 -3.26 -1.44 18.07
CA GLY A 124 -2.91 -1.93 16.75
C GLY A 124 -3.96 -1.62 15.68
N ALA A 125 -3.97 -2.39 14.59
CA ALA A 125 -4.92 -2.21 13.50
C ALA A 125 -6.39 -2.34 13.94
N GLN A 126 -6.68 -3.10 14.99
CA GLN A 126 -8.05 -3.21 15.52
C GLN A 126 -8.61 -1.88 16.01
N ALA A 127 -7.77 -0.97 16.51
CA ALA A 127 -8.19 0.35 16.94
C ALA A 127 -8.71 1.22 15.77
N LEU A 128 -8.20 1.00 14.56
CA LEU A 128 -8.65 1.71 13.35
C LEU A 128 -10.12 1.41 13.03
N PHE A 129 -10.57 0.19 13.32
CA PHE A 129 -11.97 -0.21 13.09
C PHE A 129 -12.91 0.25 14.19
N ARG A 130 -12.47 0.40 15.44
CA ARG A 130 -13.30 0.88 16.57
C ARG A 130 -13.67 2.35 16.43
N GLN A 131 -12.83 3.17 15.82
CA GLN A 131 -13.12 4.57 15.56
C GLN A 131 -14.24 4.76 14.50
N ARG A 132 -14.49 3.76 13.64
CA ARG A 132 -15.58 3.80 12.67
C ARG A 132 -16.99 3.85 13.29
N ARG A 133 -17.19 3.22 14.46
CA ARG A 133 -18.52 3.13 15.10
C ARG A 133 -18.95 4.39 15.86
N LYS A 134 -18.09 5.38 15.98
CA LYS A 134 -18.42 6.63 16.72
C LYS A 134 -18.85 7.79 15.82
N HIS A 135 -18.82 7.61 14.50
CA HIS A 135 -19.14 8.65 13.52
C HIS A 135 -20.15 8.19 12.43
N SER A 136 -20.94 7.17 12.75
CA SER A 136 -22.11 6.76 11.95
C SER A 136 -23.39 7.18 12.66
#